data_07740e3da5709225a2ae8fd1770f32e0
#
_entry.id   07740e3da5709225a2ae8fd1770f32e0
#
_cell.length_a   1.000
_cell.length_b   1.000
_cell.length_c   1.000
_cell.angle_alpha   90.00
_cell.angle_beta   90.00
_cell.angle_gamma   90.00
#
_symmetry.space_group_name_H-M   'P 1'
#
loop_
_entity.id
_entity.type
_entity.pdbx_description
1 polymer ?
#
loop_
_entity_poly.entity_id
_entity_poly.type
_entity_poly.pdbx_seq_one_letter_code
_entity_poly.pdbx_strand_id
1 'polypeptide(L)'
;MLSESELHRLESTLLPALERHHLRLLAHGLRTLQVVAGDGGALPSRDALAAWAESQAAIADDPGFRDAFIDQMLGLAVQLESIAVAAEAPSARGPLDLELDDLVRWARAQADRRLNGADPASPPPG
;
A
#
# COMPACT_ATOMS: atom_id res chain seq x y z
N MET A 1 -3.51 10.81 -4.73
CA MET A 1 -3.83 11.30 -3.38
C MET A 1 -5.16 10.76 -2.91
N LEU A 2 -5.27 10.46 -1.63
CA LEU A 2 -6.53 10.00 -1.08
C LEU A 2 -7.52 11.16 -0.99
N SER A 3 -8.78 10.88 -1.32
CA SER A 3 -9.86 11.87 -1.14
C SER A 3 -10.22 11.99 0.33
N GLU A 4 -10.97 13.03 0.67
CA GLU A 4 -11.49 13.18 2.04
C GLU A 4 -12.37 12.01 2.45
N SER A 5 -13.19 11.49 1.55
CA SER A 5 -14.03 10.32 1.83
C SER A 5 -13.17 9.09 2.12
N GLU A 6 -12.11 8.90 1.35
CA GLU A 6 -11.21 7.78 1.56
C GLU A 6 -10.47 7.90 2.90
N LEU A 7 -9.98 9.09 3.23
CA LEU A 7 -9.34 9.34 4.52
C LEU A 7 -10.31 9.11 5.68
N HIS A 8 -11.55 9.60 5.53
CA HIS A 8 -12.58 9.38 6.56
C HIS A 8 -12.87 7.90 6.75
N ARG A 9 -12.94 7.14 5.66
CA ARG A 9 -13.13 5.70 5.72
C ARG A 9 -11.98 5.01 6.47
N LEU A 10 -10.73 5.39 6.19
CA LEU A 10 -9.58 4.83 6.89
C LEU A 10 -9.61 5.16 8.38
N GLU A 11 -9.96 6.40 8.73
CA GLU A 11 -10.05 6.85 10.12
C GLU A 11 -11.19 6.17 10.87
N SER A 12 -12.27 5.81 10.19
CA SER A 12 -13.42 5.18 10.83
C SER A 12 -13.28 3.67 10.97
N THR A 13 -12.19 3.06 10.47
CA THR A 13 -11.93 1.65 10.73
C THR A 13 -11.58 1.47 12.20
N LEU A 14 -12.07 0.38 12.81
CA LEU A 14 -11.78 0.06 14.20
C LEU A 14 -10.50 -0.78 14.32
N LEU A 15 -9.47 -0.40 13.58
CA LEU A 15 -8.20 -1.10 13.56
C LEU A 15 -7.28 -0.56 14.65
N PRO A 16 -6.41 -1.41 15.22
CA PRO A 16 -5.33 -0.92 16.07
C PRO A 16 -4.45 0.08 15.33
N ALA A 17 -3.80 0.96 16.07
CA ALA A 17 -3.01 2.05 15.50
C ALA A 17 -1.95 1.58 14.50
N LEU A 18 -1.30 0.46 14.79
CA LEU A 18 -0.25 -0.08 13.92
C LEU A 18 -0.80 -0.47 12.54
N GLU A 19 -1.88 -1.24 12.51
CA GLU A 19 -2.49 -1.68 11.25
C GLU A 19 -3.14 -0.51 10.51
N ARG A 20 -3.73 0.43 11.24
CA ARG A 20 -4.32 1.63 10.63
C ARG A 20 -3.25 2.48 9.95
N HIS A 21 -2.09 2.66 10.60
CA HIS A 21 -0.96 3.39 10.01
C HIS A 21 -0.46 2.70 8.73
N HIS A 22 -0.28 1.39 8.80
CA HIS A 22 0.17 0.59 7.66
C HIS A 22 -0.83 0.63 6.50
N LEU A 23 -2.12 0.52 6.83
CA LEU A 23 -3.20 0.64 5.86
C LEU A 23 -3.15 1.98 5.13
N ARG A 24 -2.93 3.07 5.88
CA ARG A 24 -2.83 4.41 5.30
C ARG A 24 -1.65 4.52 4.34
N LEU A 25 -0.49 3.97 4.69
CA LEU A 25 0.68 3.95 3.81
C LEU A 25 0.39 3.20 2.52
N LEU A 26 -0.24 2.03 2.62
CA LEU A 26 -0.59 1.22 1.45
C LEU A 26 -1.59 1.94 0.56
N ALA A 27 -2.59 2.60 1.15
CA ALA A 27 -3.59 3.34 0.38
C ALA A 27 -2.98 4.51 -0.37
N HIS A 28 -2.13 5.30 0.28
CA HIS A 28 -1.41 6.39 -0.37
C HIS A 28 -0.49 5.85 -1.47
N GLY A 29 0.25 4.78 -1.19
CA GLY A 29 1.14 4.16 -2.15
C GLY A 29 0.39 3.65 -3.37
N LEU A 30 -0.74 3.00 -3.16
CA LEU A 30 -1.58 2.51 -4.27
C LEU A 30 -2.03 3.66 -5.17
N ARG A 31 -2.52 4.76 -4.60
CA ARG A 31 -2.95 5.92 -5.39
C ARG A 31 -1.80 6.54 -6.17
N THR A 32 -0.64 6.68 -5.55
CA THR A 32 0.55 7.21 -6.21
C THR A 32 0.98 6.31 -7.37
N LEU A 33 1.05 5.00 -7.14
CA LEU A 33 1.42 4.05 -8.19
C LEU A 33 0.43 4.05 -9.35
N GLN A 34 -0.87 4.21 -9.07
CA GLN A 34 -1.89 4.35 -10.11
C GLN A 34 -1.65 5.58 -10.97
N VAL A 35 -1.30 6.70 -10.35
CA VAL A 35 -1.02 7.94 -11.07
C VAL A 35 0.22 7.78 -11.96
N VAL A 36 1.28 7.18 -11.44
CA VAL A 36 2.53 6.97 -12.18
C VAL A 36 2.31 6.01 -13.35
N ALA A 37 1.55 4.95 -13.13
CA ALA A 37 1.26 3.95 -14.16
C ALA A 37 0.35 4.48 -15.27
N GLY A 38 -0.50 5.46 -14.95
CA GLY A 38 -1.48 5.97 -15.89
C GLY A 38 -2.44 4.88 -16.35
N ASP A 39 -2.70 4.82 -17.64
CA ASP A 39 -3.65 3.83 -18.20
C ASP A 39 -3.01 2.46 -18.43
N GLY A 40 -1.72 2.31 -18.12
CA GLY A 40 -0.99 1.08 -18.39
C GLY A 40 -1.41 -0.13 -17.57
N GLY A 41 -1.92 0.08 -16.36
CA GLY A 41 -2.40 -1.00 -15.49
C GLY A 41 -1.32 -1.87 -14.88
N ALA A 42 -0.07 -1.70 -15.26
CA ALA A 42 1.06 -2.45 -14.73
C ALA A 42 1.84 -1.63 -13.71
N LEU A 43 2.47 -2.30 -12.76
CA LEU A 43 3.32 -1.62 -11.78
C LEU A 43 4.43 -0.84 -12.49
N PRO A 44 4.64 0.44 -12.11
CA PRO A 44 5.70 1.22 -12.72
C PRO A 44 7.08 0.68 -12.34
N SER A 45 8.01 0.81 -13.29
CA SER A 45 9.41 0.47 -13.05
C SER A 45 10.08 1.56 -12.21
N ARG A 46 11.30 1.25 -11.73
CA ARG A 46 12.12 2.24 -11.02
C ARG A 46 12.33 3.49 -11.89
N ASP A 47 12.59 3.31 -13.19
CA ASP A 47 12.81 4.42 -14.11
C ASP A 47 11.57 5.29 -14.27
N ALA A 48 10.39 4.67 -14.35
CA ALA A 48 9.12 5.40 -14.42
C ALA A 48 8.86 6.20 -13.14
N LEU A 49 9.14 5.60 -11.98
CA LEU A 49 9.02 6.30 -10.70
C LEU A 49 9.98 7.47 -10.60
N ALA A 50 11.23 7.28 -11.06
CA ALA A 50 12.23 8.34 -11.06
C ALA A 50 11.80 9.51 -11.95
N ALA A 51 11.32 9.21 -13.14
CA ALA A 51 10.85 10.25 -14.07
C ALA A 51 9.68 11.02 -13.48
N TRP A 52 8.73 10.32 -12.86
CA TRP A 52 7.60 10.98 -12.22
C TRP A 52 8.06 11.86 -11.04
N ALA A 53 8.97 11.34 -10.21
CA ALA A 53 9.48 12.08 -9.06
C ALA A 53 10.19 13.37 -9.50
N GLU A 54 10.93 13.34 -10.61
CA GLU A 54 11.59 14.51 -11.15
C GLU A 54 10.60 15.58 -11.64
N SER A 55 9.39 15.18 -12.00
CA SER A 55 8.35 16.13 -12.40
C SER A 55 7.68 16.81 -11.18
N GLN A 56 7.94 16.33 -9.97
CA GLN A 56 7.37 16.87 -8.73
C GLN A 56 8.41 17.75 -8.04
N ALA A 57 8.21 19.07 -8.07
CA ALA A 57 9.19 20.03 -7.56
C ALA A 57 9.61 19.75 -6.12
N ALA A 58 8.66 19.34 -5.27
CA ALA A 58 8.94 19.06 -3.87
C ALA A 58 9.87 17.85 -3.67
N ILE A 59 9.92 16.94 -4.64
CA ILE A 59 10.74 15.73 -4.57
C ILE A 59 12.05 15.94 -5.31
N ALA A 60 11.99 16.62 -6.46
CA ALA A 60 13.15 16.80 -7.34
C ALA A 60 14.27 17.61 -6.70
N ASP A 61 13.93 18.53 -5.79
CA ASP A 61 14.89 19.41 -5.14
C ASP A 61 15.77 18.71 -4.09
N ASP A 62 15.41 17.48 -3.70
CA ASP A 62 16.17 16.72 -2.71
C ASP A 62 16.46 15.32 -3.23
N PRO A 63 17.66 15.07 -3.78
CA PRO A 63 18.00 13.75 -4.35
C PRO A 63 17.93 12.61 -3.33
N GLY A 64 18.28 12.87 -2.08
CA GLY A 64 18.18 11.85 -1.03
C GLY A 64 16.75 11.45 -0.75
N PHE A 65 15.86 12.45 -0.69
CA PHE A 65 14.43 12.20 -0.51
C PHE A 65 13.85 11.48 -1.73
N ARG A 66 14.27 11.86 -2.93
CA ARG A 66 13.82 11.21 -4.17
C ARG A 66 14.16 9.72 -4.15
N ASP A 67 15.39 9.35 -3.82
CA ASP A 67 15.82 7.96 -3.77
C ASP A 67 15.04 7.17 -2.72
N ALA A 68 14.84 7.75 -1.54
CA ALA A 68 14.05 7.14 -0.47
C ALA A 68 12.60 6.95 -0.89
N PHE A 69 12.02 7.93 -1.59
CA PHE A 69 10.66 7.84 -2.10
C PHE A 69 10.52 6.69 -3.11
N ILE A 70 11.46 6.57 -4.04
CA ILE A 70 11.45 5.50 -5.04
C ILE A 70 11.53 4.13 -4.35
N ASP A 71 12.44 3.96 -3.41
CA ASP A 71 12.61 2.71 -2.67
C ASP A 71 11.35 2.37 -1.88
N GLN A 72 10.72 3.36 -1.25
CA GLN A 72 9.48 3.17 -0.52
C GLN A 72 8.35 2.71 -1.44
N MET A 73 8.22 3.35 -2.61
CA MET A 73 7.18 2.99 -3.57
C MET A 73 7.38 1.58 -4.12
N LEU A 74 8.61 1.18 -4.38
CA LEU A 74 8.91 -0.18 -4.83
C LEU A 74 8.58 -1.21 -3.75
N GLY A 75 8.87 -0.90 -2.49
CA GLY A 75 8.51 -1.77 -1.36
C GLY A 75 7.01 -1.91 -1.21
N LEU A 76 6.27 -0.81 -1.33
CA LEU A 76 4.81 -0.85 -1.27
C LEU A 76 4.22 -1.61 -2.45
N ALA A 77 4.82 -1.49 -3.63
CA ALA A 77 4.39 -2.24 -4.81
C ALA A 77 4.48 -3.75 -4.59
N VAL A 78 5.57 -4.21 -3.97
CA VAL A 78 5.73 -5.63 -3.64
C VAL A 78 4.64 -6.09 -2.66
N GLN A 79 4.34 -5.29 -1.65
CA GLN A 79 3.29 -5.61 -0.69
C GLN A 79 1.91 -5.65 -1.34
N LEU A 80 1.61 -4.67 -2.21
CA LEU A 80 0.34 -4.63 -2.93
C LEU A 80 0.18 -5.85 -3.85
N GLU A 81 1.26 -6.28 -4.48
CA GLU A 81 1.24 -7.49 -5.30
C GLU A 81 0.91 -8.72 -4.47
N SER A 82 1.51 -8.86 -3.28
CA SER A 82 1.20 -9.94 -2.35
C SER A 82 -0.26 -9.90 -1.90
N ILE A 83 -0.78 -8.71 -1.62
CA ILE A 83 -2.17 -8.54 -1.21
C ILE A 83 -3.11 -8.95 -2.34
N ALA A 84 -2.80 -8.57 -3.57
CA ALA A 84 -3.63 -8.92 -4.74
C ALA A 84 -3.70 -10.43 -4.94
N VAL A 85 -2.58 -11.12 -4.77
CA VAL A 85 -2.53 -12.59 -4.89
C VAL A 85 -3.34 -13.24 -3.77
N ALA A 86 -3.20 -12.75 -2.54
CA ALA A 86 -3.89 -13.31 -1.37
C ALA A 86 -5.37 -13.01 -1.33
N ALA A 87 -5.80 -11.91 -1.94
CA ALA A 87 -7.18 -11.44 -1.87
C ALA A 87 -8.17 -12.37 -2.58
N GLU A 88 -7.70 -13.16 -3.54
CA GLU A 88 -8.57 -14.04 -4.35
C GLU A 88 -9.79 -13.30 -4.89
N ALA A 89 -9.68 -11.98 -5.02
CA ALA A 89 -10.81 -11.17 -5.46
C ALA A 89 -10.99 -11.36 -6.97
N PRO A 90 -12.18 -11.79 -7.42
CA PRO A 90 -12.40 -12.01 -8.86
C PRO A 90 -12.19 -10.77 -9.71
N SER A 91 -12.30 -9.59 -9.09
CA SER A 91 -12.13 -8.30 -9.76
C SER A 91 -10.69 -7.81 -9.73
N ALA A 92 -9.83 -8.33 -8.85
CA ALA A 92 -8.44 -7.87 -8.75
C ALA A 92 -7.58 -8.61 -9.76
N ARG A 93 -7.30 -7.97 -10.87
CA ARG A 93 -6.47 -8.52 -11.94
C ARG A 93 -4.99 -8.30 -11.69
N GLY A 94 -4.67 -7.36 -10.81
CA GLY A 94 -3.31 -7.02 -10.46
C GLY A 94 -3.29 -6.07 -9.27
N PRO A 95 -2.09 -5.71 -8.78
CA PRO A 95 -1.97 -4.87 -7.59
C PRO A 95 -2.58 -3.48 -7.74
N LEU A 96 -2.59 -2.90 -8.95
CA LEU A 96 -3.16 -1.58 -9.16
C LEU A 96 -4.69 -1.60 -9.28
N ASP A 97 -5.29 -2.78 -9.39
CA ASP A 97 -6.75 -2.94 -9.41
C ASP A 97 -7.34 -3.13 -8.02
N LEU A 98 -6.51 -3.15 -6.98
CA LEU A 98 -6.97 -3.25 -5.61
C LEU A 98 -7.82 -2.04 -5.24
N GLU A 99 -8.88 -2.31 -4.51
CA GLU A 99 -9.75 -1.27 -3.96
C GLU A 99 -9.42 -1.03 -2.50
N LEU A 100 -9.89 0.08 -1.97
CA LEU A 100 -9.67 0.42 -0.57
C LEU A 100 -10.21 -0.69 0.35
N ASP A 101 -11.37 -1.27 0.00
CA ASP A 101 -11.96 -2.37 0.75
C ASP A 101 -11.05 -3.60 0.83
N ASP A 102 -10.29 -3.88 -0.22
CA ASP A 102 -9.34 -4.98 -0.24
C ASP A 102 -8.22 -4.74 0.78
N LEU A 103 -7.74 -3.51 0.85
CA LEU A 103 -6.70 -3.13 1.81
C LEU A 103 -7.22 -3.19 3.25
N VAL A 104 -8.46 -2.75 3.47
CA VAL A 104 -9.08 -2.80 4.80
C VAL A 104 -9.22 -4.25 5.26
N ARG A 105 -9.67 -5.15 4.39
CA ARG A 105 -9.77 -6.57 4.72
C ARG A 105 -8.42 -7.19 5.06
N TRP A 106 -7.39 -6.82 4.28
CA TRP A 106 -6.04 -7.28 4.56
C TRP A 106 -5.56 -6.80 5.92
N ALA A 107 -5.75 -5.52 6.22
CA ALA A 107 -5.33 -4.94 7.50
C ALA A 107 -6.05 -5.59 8.68
N ARG A 108 -7.34 -5.89 8.55
CA ARG A 108 -8.10 -6.61 9.58
C ARG A 108 -7.54 -8.01 9.80
N ALA A 109 -7.22 -8.72 8.73
CA ALA A 109 -6.64 -10.04 8.84
C ALA A 109 -5.27 -10.00 9.54
N GLN A 110 -4.47 -8.98 9.27
CA GLN A 110 -3.19 -8.77 9.94
C GLN A 110 -3.38 -8.50 11.44
N ALA A 111 -4.33 -7.64 11.77
CA ALA A 111 -4.63 -7.32 13.16
C ALA A 111 -5.13 -8.55 13.92
N ASP A 112 -6.01 -9.33 13.32
CA ASP A 112 -6.53 -10.55 13.92
C ASP A 112 -5.42 -11.55 14.19
N ARG A 113 -4.52 -11.74 13.24
CA ARG A 113 -3.39 -12.65 13.41
C ARG A 113 -2.46 -12.20 14.53
N ARG A 114 -2.17 -10.91 14.59
CA ARG A 114 -1.28 -10.36 15.61
C ARG A 114 -1.92 -10.44 17.01
N LEU A 115 -3.20 -10.07 17.13
CA LEU A 115 -3.89 -10.00 18.41
C LEU A 115 -4.30 -11.36 18.94
N ASN A 116 -4.55 -12.32 18.05
CA ASN A 116 -4.97 -13.68 18.45
C ASN A 116 -3.79 -14.63 18.67
N GLY A 117 -2.55 -14.10 18.58
CA GLY A 117 -1.38 -14.92 18.79
C GLY A 117 -1.13 -15.95 17.69
N ALA A 118 -1.71 -15.74 16.51
CA ALA A 118 -1.52 -16.61 15.37
C ALA A 118 -0.19 -16.36 14.67
N ASP A 119 0.70 -15.59 15.28
CA ASP A 119 2.04 -15.35 14.80
C ASP A 119 2.84 -16.65 14.85
N PRO A 120 3.32 -17.17 13.72
CA PRO A 120 4.10 -18.39 13.70
C PRO A 120 5.43 -18.28 14.46
N ALA A 121 5.88 -17.09 14.78
CA ALA A 121 7.06 -16.88 15.59
C ALA A 121 6.77 -17.06 17.08
N SER A 122 5.51 -17.06 17.49
CA SER A 122 5.13 -17.30 18.88
C SER A 122 4.96 -18.78 19.12
N PRO A 123 5.71 -19.38 20.06
CA PRO A 123 5.49 -20.78 20.38
C PRO A 123 4.08 -20.96 20.94
N PRO A 124 3.38 -22.05 20.58
CA PRO A 124 2.08 -22.29 21.15
C PRO A 124 2.20 -22.43 22.67
N PRO A 125 1.24 -21.89 23.42
CA PRO A 125 1.26 -22.04 24.86
C PRO A 125 1.18 -23.51 25.20
N GLY A 126 2.14 -23.92 25.81
CA GLY A 126 2.24 -25.27 26.26
C GLY A 126 2.21 -26.36 26.51
#